data_6608f3a3916174a922abdb08cca42a45
#
_entry.id   6608f3a3916174a922abdb08cca42a45
#
_cell.length_a   1.000
_cell.length_b   1.000
_cell.length_c   1.000
_cell.angle_alpha   90.00
_cell.angle_beta   90.00
_cell.angle_gamma   90.00
#
_symmetry.space_group_name_H-M   'P 1'
#
loop_
_entity.id
_entity.type
_entity.pdbx_description
1 polymer ?
#
loop_
_entity_poly.entity_id
_entity_poly.type
_entity_poly.pdbx_seq_one_letter_code
_entity_poly.pdbx_strand_id
1 'polypeptide(L)'
;MFIHILDDDSLLNIFHFCRPITLDDDGADIIQILEDDKWDHERWWYKLAHVCRRWRCLILTSASLLRLGLLCTYSTPVADMLAHSPPLPLIISYPDNDRDITTEDEEGIMLALQLRHRIRGMRALIPFIKLQKLIVAVDEEFPMLEYLIIAPQTSQNMGLTLPNTFQAPRLRHLALSNFASPIGSPLLTTCTDLITLALIHIRSSPYFHPDNLLQQLSLLPQLKTLIIDFHPPVPNRDVVRQLLDRPIITDITLPNLRGFSFGSVSAYLEAILPRMTMPLLEHLHLEFFHQLNFSIPHLLQFMGAAENLRFSIAEFQFSRDSFEIEVYPRDDAVDTAFMTRISCKHLDWQVASAAQISHALRTVFSSVEFLTLEFSELPISSETDNEADRTQWRELLGSFSNVKTLRVHDDFRGQISRSLQVEDGETPMEVLSELKVLECRAPDGPENPLNTFINARKNAGHPVTLVRPS
;
A
#
# COMPACT_ATOMS: atom_id res chain seq x y z
N MET A 1 26.21 12.51 36.64
CA MET A 1 26.80 12.74 35.30
C MET A 1 26.66 14.22 34.99
N PHE A 2 27.76 14.95 34.79
CA PHE A 2 27.70 16.41 34.61
C PHE A 2 27.54 16.74 33.13
N ILE A 3 26.31 16.87 32.70
CA ILE A 3 25.95 17.21 31.32
C ILE A 3 26.50 18.58 30.86
N HIS A 4 26.89 19.42 31.86
CA HIS A 4 27.54 20.72 31.63
C HIS A 4 28.98 20.63 31.07
N ILE A 5 29.59 19.45 31.11
CA ILE A 5 30.95 19.19 30.63
C ILE A 5 30.97 18.94 29.11
N LEU A 6 29.82 18.57 28.52
CA LEU A 6 29.73 18.34 27.09
C LEU A 6 29.88 19.65 26.34
N ASP A 7 30.65 19.64 25.26
CA ASP A 7 30.71 20.72 24.32
C ASP A 7 29.42 20.82 23.48
N ASP A 8 29.27 21.89 22.70
CA ASP A 8 28.08 22.14 21.94
C ASP A 8 27.89 21.14 20.78
N ASP A 9 28.99 20.68 20.17
CA ASP A 9 28.95 19.69 19.10
C ASP A 9 28.47 18.33 19.61
N SER A 10 28.96 17.91 20.79
CA SER A 10 28.48 16.69 21.42
C SER A 10 27.03 16.77 21.82
N LEU A 11 26.56 17.93 22.30
CA LEU A 11 25.14 18.13 22.58
C LEU A 11 24.29 18.10 21.32
N LEU A 12 24.74 18.72 20.24
CA LEU A 12 24.03 18.69 18.95
C LEU A 12 23.91 17.27 18.39
N ASN A 13 24.96 16.47 18.49
CA ASN A 13 24.91 15.07 18.12
C ASN A 13 23.88 14.30 18.96
N ILE A 14 23.85 14.51 20.29
CA ILE A 14 22.84 13.91 21.14
C ILE A 14 21.43 14.34 20.71
N PHE A 15 21.22 15.64 20.43
CA PHE A 15 19.92 16.13 19.98
C PHE A 15 19.53 15.51 18.63
N HIS A 16 20.49 15.32 17.73
CA HIS A 16 20.25 14.65 16.46
C HIS A 16 19.78 13.21 16.66
N PHE A 17 20.39 12.45 17.59
CA PHE A 17 19.93 11.10 17.95
C PHE A 17 18.58 11.07 18.69
N CYS A 18 18.20 12.17 19.36
CA CYS A 18 16.87 12.29 19.96
C CYS A 18 15.78 12.61 18.94
N ARG A 19 16.16 12.99 17.72
CA ARG A 19 15.22 13.26 16.63
C ARG A 19 14.51 11.96 16.27
N PRO A 20 13.17 11.95 16.19
CA PRO A 20 12.44 10.78 15.69
C PRO A 20 12.88 10.46 14.25
N ILE A 21 12.84 9.19 13.92
CA ILE A 21 13.03 8.73 12.54
C ILE A 21 11.93 9.42 11.70
N THR A 22 12.32 10.19 10.71
CA THR A 22 11.39 10.90 9.84
C THR A 22 11.24 10.14 8.53
N LEU A 23 10.22 10.51 7.76
CA LEU A 23 9.91 9.98 6.42
C LEU A 23 11.09 9.97 5.42
N ASP A 24 12.16 10.70 5.72
CA ASP A 24 13.38 10.75 4.89
C ASP A 24 14.29 9.53 5.07
N ASP A 25 14.10 8.77 6.15
CA ASP A 25 14.91 7.59 6.44
C ASP A 25 14.23 6.34 5.86
N ASP A 26 14.74 5.90 4.73
CA ASP A 26 14.55 4.61 4.05
C ASP A 26 13.21 3.86 4.23
N GLY A 27 12.35 4.00 3.24
CA GLY A 27 11.37 2.96 2.92
C GLY A 27 10.11 2.88 3.79
N ALA A 28 9.75 3.92 4.53
CA ALA A 28 8.48 3.95 5.24
C ALA A 28 7.31 3.81 4.23
N ASP A 29 6.52 2.75 4.41
CA ASP A 29 5.35 2.49 3.59
C ASP A 29 4.39 3.69 3.68
N ILE A 30 3.95 4.19 2.53
CA ILE A 30 3.02 5.34 2.48
C ILE A 30 1.68 5.02 3.15
N ILE A 31 1.25 3.77 3.14
CA ILE A 31 0.05 3.33 3.86
C ILE A 31 0.26 3.58 5.35
N GLN A 32 1.43 3.22 5.90
CA GLN A 32 1.81 3.60 7.27
C GLN A 32 1.88 5.12 7.47
N ILE A 33 2.33 5.87 6.46
CA ILE A 33 2.38 7.34 6.54
C ILE A 33 0.98 7.96 6.61
N LEU A 34 0.00 7.38 5.92
CA LEU A 34 -1.40 7.83 5.98
C LEU A 34 -2.04 7.48 7.32
N GLU A 35 -1.67 6.35 7.92
CA GLU A 35 -2.23 5.82 9.17
C GLU A 35 -1.52 6.30 10.43
N ASP A 36 -0.23 6.67 10.35
CA ASP A 36 0.60 6.93 11.52
C ASP A 36 0.42 8.33 12.10
N ASP A 37 0.16 8.40 13.41
CA ASP A 37 0.18 9.62 14.24
C ASP A 37 1.60 10.17 14.48
N LYS A 38 2.60 9.74 13.69
CA LYS A 38 4.03 10.09 13.87
C LYS A 38 4.36 11.58 13.89
N TRP A 39 3.41 12.42 13.48
CA TRP A 39 3.62 13.87 13.45
C TRP A 39 3.66 14.53 14.83
N ASP A 40 3.13 13.90 15.88
CA ASP A 40 3.32 14.38 17.27
C ASP A 40 4.80 14.37 17.68
N HIS A 41 5.63 13.61 16.98
CA HIS A 41 7.08 13.59 17.17
C HIS A 41 7.76 14.91 16.77
N GLU A 42 7.14 15.78 15.97
CA GLU A 42 7.68 17.10 15.62
C GLU A 42 7.83 18.04 16.83
N ARG A 43 7.18 17.71 17.95
CA ARG A 43 7.35 18.42 19.25
C ARG A 43 8.49 17.91 20.11
N TRP A 44 9.28 16.93 19.64
CA TRP A 44 10.37 16.30 20.41
C TRP A 44 11.36 17.30 21.00
N TRP A 45 11.69 18.35 20.27
CA TRP A 45 12.67 19.36 20.66
C TRP A 45 12.13 20.32 21.74
N TYR A 46 10.82 20.45 21.95
CA TYR A 46 10.25 21.30 22.97
C TYR A 46 10.74 20.88 24.37
N LYS A 47 10.73 19.59 24.66
CA LYS A 47 11.19 19.05 25.94
C LYS A 47 12.67 19.41 26.17
N LEU A 48 13.50 19.29 25.16
CA LEU A 48 14.93 19.61 25.25
C LEU A 48 15.15 21.13 25.40
N ALA A 49 14.39 21.96 24.70
CA ALA A 49 14.47 23.42 24.82
C ALA A 49 14.05 23.94 26.20
N HIS A 50 13.33 23.17 26.99
CA HIS A 50 12.92 23.50 28.35
C HIS A 50 13.92 23.07 29.44
N VAL A 51 14.98 22.32 29.12
CA VAL A 51 15.95 21.85 30.10
C VAL A 51 16.76 23.00 30.69
N CYS A 52 17.36 23.85 29.85
CA CYS A 52 18.13 25.02 30.32
C CYS A 52 18.28 26.05 29.17
N ARG A 53 18.77 27.27 29.57
CA ARG A 53 19.00 28.36 28.59
C ARG A 53 20.00 27.98 27.51
N ARG A 54 21.11 27.28 27.85
CA ARG A 54 22.13 26.86 26.92
C ARG A 54 21.56 25.90 25.87
N TRP A 55 20.79 24.89 26.28
CA TRP A 55 20.15 23.96 25.38
C TRP A 55 19.15 24.67 24.43
N ARG A 56 18.32 25.55 24.99
CA ARG A 56 17.39 26.33 24.18
C ARG A 56 18.09 27.16 23.12
N CYS A 57 19.16 27.89 23.52
CA CYS A 57 19.97 28.67 22.59
C CYS A 57 20.55 27.76 21.49
N LEU A 58 21.18 26.65 21.86
CA LEU A 58 21.83 25.72 20.93
C LEU A 58 20.84 25.11 19.94
N ILE A 59 19.69 24.65 20.43
CA ILE A 59 18.62 24.06 19.61
C ILE A 59 18.11 25.10 18.60
N LEU A 60 17.79 26.32 19.04
CA LEU A 60 17.22 27.34 18.17
C LEU A 60 18.24 27.91 17.19
N THR A 61 19.50 28.03 17.54
CA THR A 61 20.56 28.45 16.61
C THR A 61 20.90 27.37 15.57
N SER A 62 20.64 26.10 15.89
CA SER A 62 20.85 24.96 15.01
C SER A 62 19.54 24.44 14.40
N ALA A 63 18.51 25.27 14.32
CA ALA A 63 17.17 24.89 13.90
C ALA A 63 17.11 24.20 12.53
N SER A 64 17.91 24.65 11.57
CA SER A 64 17.99 24.06 10.23
C SER A 64 18.67 22.68 10.25
N LEU A 65 19.74 22.53 11.01
CA LEU A 65 20.46 21.26 11.18
C LEU A 65 19.57 20.21 11.83
N LEU A 66 18.83 20.62 12.87
CA LEU A 66 17.90 19.75 13.59
C LEU A 66 16.53 19.64 12.89
N ARG A 67 16.32 20.35 11.79
CA ARG A 67 15.07 20.39 10.99
C ARG A 67 13.85 20.71 11.88
N LEU A 68 13.98 21.68 12.77
CA LEU A 68 12.88 22.06 13.68
C LEU A 68 11.68 22.61 12.90
N GLY A 69 10.50 22.40 13.44
CA GLY A 69 9.24 22.95 12.92
C GLY A 69 8.28 23.33 14.06
N LEU A 70 7.32 24.20 13.74
CA LEU A 70 6.19 24.54 14.59
C LEU A 70 4.98 23.76 14.10
N LEU A 71 4.43 22.93 14.97
CA LEU A 71 3.29 22.07 14.64
C LEU A 71 1.97 22.81 14.90
N CYS A 72 1.19 23.02 13.84
CA CYS A 72 -0.19 23.46 13.85
C CYS A 72 -1.11 22.24 13.77
N THR A 73 -1.82 21.92 14.84
CA THR A 73 -2.70 20.75 14.95
C THR A 73 -3.93 21.09 15.79
N TYR A 74 -4.80 20.12 16.03
CA TYR A 74 -6.04 20.31 16.82
C TYR A 74 -5.77 21.08 18.13
N SER A 75 -6.66 22.05 18.40
CA SER A 75 -6.61 22.89 19.60
C SER A 75 -5.30 23.66 19.79
N THR A 76 -4.49 23.85 18.75
CA THR A 76 -3.29 24.69 18.80
C THR A 76 -3.70 26.16 18.67
N PRO A 77 -3.37 27.04 19.62
CA PRO A 77 -3.63 28.48 19.48
C PRO A 77 -2.61 29.08 18.47
N VAL A 78 -2.88 28.88 17.17
CA VAL A 78 -1.94 29.20 16.08
C VAL A 78 -1.56 30.67 16.09
N ALA A 79 -2.48 31.59 16.36
CA ALA A 79 -2.19 33.03 16.44
C ALA A 79 -1.15 33.35 17.52
N ASP A 80 -1.33 32.83 18.71
CA ASP A 80 -0.42 33.02 19.84
C ASP A 80 0.94 32.35 19.58
N MET A 81 0.90 31.15 19.00
CA MET A 81 2.11 30.42 18.61
C MET A 81 2.93 31.23 17.60
N LEU A 82 2.31 31.77 16.58
CA LEU A 82 2.99 32.58 15.58
C LEU A 82 3.54 33.90 16.12
N ALA A 83 2.82 34.53 17.07
CA ALA A 83 3.24 35.77 17.69
C ALA A 83 4.46 35.63 18.62
N HIS A 84 4.58 34.48 19.29
CA HIS A 84 5.58 34.28 20.37
C HIS A 84 6.70 33.28 20.03
N SER A 85 6.60 32.57 18.90
CA SER A 85 7.61 31.58 18.49
C SER A 85 8.63 32.20 17.51
N PRO A 86 9.87 31.65 17.48
CA PRO A 86 10.82 32.03 16.45
C PRO A 86 10.30 31.69 15.05
N PRO A 87 10.85 32.30 13.98
CA PRO A 87 10.37 32.11 12.60
C PRO A 87 10.80 30.74 12.01
N LEU A 88 10.45 29.66 12.73
CA LEU A 88 10.68 28.29 12.26
C LEU A 88 9.70 27.89 11.16
N PRO A 89 10.05 26.90 10.33
CA PRO A 89 9.12 26.28 9.40
C PRO A 89 7.82 25.81 10.08
N LEU A 90 6.72 25.88 9.35
CA LEU A 90 5.40 25.45 9.81
C LEU A 90 5.06 24.06 9.28
N ILE A 91 4.45 23.27 10.14
CA ILE A 91 3.90 21.96 9.81
C ILE A 91 2.43 21.98 10.21
N ILE A 92 1.55 21.88 9.23
CA ILE A 92 0.12 21.78 9.41
C ILE A 92 -0.24 20.30 9.42
N SER A 93 -0.74 19.78 10.55
CA SER A 93 -1.08 18.36 10.69
C SER A 93 -2.41 18.15 11.40
N TYR A 94 -3.39 17.72 10.65
CA TYR A 94 -4.72 17.33 11.10
C TYR A 94 -4.99 15.90 10.64
N PRO A 95 -4.49 14.90 11.41
CA PRO A 95 -4.71 13.49 11.12
C PRO A 95 -6.17 13.08 11.33
N ASP A 96 -6.55 11.93 10.77
CA ASP A 96 -7.85 11.32 11.01
C ASP A 96 -7.82 10.61 12.38
N ASN A 97 -8.35 11.26 13.40
CA ASN A 97 -8.34 10.79 14.78
C ASN A 97 -9.70 10.92 15.48
N ASP A 98 -10.79 10.78 14.74
CA ASP A 98 -12.18 10.92 15.24
C ASP A 98 -12.51 12.27 15.90
N ARG A 99 -11.64 13.27 15.75
CA ARG A 99 -11.88 14.62 16.27
C ARG A 99 -12.45 15.52 15.19
N ASP A 100 -13.54 16.17 15.49
CA ASP A 100 -14.07 17.23 14.64
C ASP A 100 -13.16 18.45 14.65
N ILE A 101 -12.87 18.97 13.47
CA ILE A 101 -12.19 20.27 13.31
C ILE A 101 -13.14 21.37 13.76
N THR A 102 -12.70 22.15 14.74
CA THR A 102 -13.42 23.32 15.25
C THR A 102 -13.28 24.52 14.31
N THR A 103 -14.09 25.57 14.56
CA THR A 103 -13.93 26.84 13.83
C THR A 103 -12.58 27.50 14.12
N GLU A 104 -12.09 27.38 15.36
CA GLU A 104 -10.78 27.91 15.78
C GLU A 104 -9.63 27.18 15.05
N ASP A 105 -9.75 25.86 14.85
CA ASP A 105 -8.78 25.10 14.06
C ASP A 105 -8.79 25.55 12.59
N GLU A 106 -9.98 25.76 11.98
CA GLU A 106 -10.10 26.30 10.60
C GLU A 106 -9.42 27.67 10.49
N GLU A 107 -9.69 28.57 11.41
CA GLU A 107 -9.06 29.90 11.45
C GLU A 107 -7.53 29.78 11.61
N GLY A 108 -7.08 28.86 12.46
CA GLY A 108 -5.66 28.55 12.65
C GLY A 108 -4.98 28.05 11.37
N ILE A 109 -5.62 27.14 10.65
CA ILE A 109 -5.14 26.65 9.35
C ILE A 109 -5.02 27.82 8.36
N MET A 110 -6.08 28.61 8.24
CA MET A 110 -6.11 29.74 7.31
C MET A 110 -5.04 30.80 7.63
N LEU A 111 -4.78 31.04 8.93
CA LEU A 111 -3.71 31.94 9.38
C LEU A 111 -2.33 31.35 9.04
N ALA A 112 -2.11 30.07 9.25
CA ALA A 112 -0.85 29.41 8.87
C ALA A 112 -0.62 29.45 7.36
N LEU A 113 -1.67 29.27 6.55
CA LEU A 113 -1.60 29.32 5.07
C LEU A 113 -1.22 30.71 4.54
N GLN A 114 -1.47 31.78 5.26
CA GLN A 114 -0.97 33.13 4.89
C GLN A 114 0.56 33.21 4.94
N LEU A 115 1.22 32.32 5.68
CA LEU A 115 2.68 32.22 5.80
C LEU A 115 3.26 31.09 4.93
N ARG A 116 2.70 30.89 3.73
CA ARG A 116 3.07 29.80 2.80
C ARG A 116 4.57 29.62 2.56
N HIS A 117 5.33 30.70 2.58
CA HIS A 117 6.80 30.68 2.45
C HIS A 117 7.52 29.99 3.62
N ARG A 118 6.80 29.67 4.72
CA ARG A 118 7.32 28.95 5.88
C ARG A 118 6.76 27.53 5.97
N ILE A 119 5.75 27.17 5.20
CA ILE A 119 5.11 25.85 5.30
C ILE A 119 6.04 24.81 4.67
N ARG A 120 6.56 23.91 5.51
CA ARG A 120 7.37 22.77 5.12
C ARG A 120 6.52 21.52 4.88
N GLY A 121 5.43 21.35 5.61
CA GLY A 121 4.57 20.18 5.50
C GLY A 121 3.11 20.48 5.73
N MET A 122 2.27 19.74 5.02
CA MET A 122 0.82 19.80 5.19
C MET A 122 0.24 18.38 5.13
N ARG A 123 -0.44 18.00 6.21
CA ARG A 123 -1.28 16.81 6.32
C ARG A 123 -2.67 17.22 6.75
N ALA A 124 -3.66 16.99 5.88
CA ALA A 124 -5.05 17.36 6.13
C ALA A 124 -5.97 16.20 5.79
N LEU A 125 -6.34 15.40 6.79
CA LEU A 125 -7.35 14.35 6.72
C LEU A 125 -8.62 14.87 7.41
N ILE A 126 -9.40 15.67 6.70
CA ILE A 126 -10.49 16.47 7.27
C ILE A 126 -11.77 16.33 6.46
N PRO A 127 -12.94 16.70 7.03
CA PRO A 127 -14.20 16.62 6.31
C PRO A 127 -14.17 17.36 4.97
N PHE A 128 -14.80 16.78 3.95
CA PHE A 128 -14.77 17.25 2.55
C PHE A 128 -15.06 18.75 2.40
N ILE A 129 -16.10 19.27 3.08
CA ILE A 129 -16.51 20.69 2.97
C ILE A 129 -15.39 21.63 3.47
N LYS A 130 -14.69 21.23 4.53
CA LYS A 130 -13.60 22.02 5.11
C LYS A 130 -12.36 21.94 4.22
N LEU A 131 -12.09 20.73 3.68
CA LEU A 131 -11.02 20.52 2.74
C LEU A 131 -11.19 21.34 1.45
N GLN A 132 -12.40 21.47 0.94
CA GLN A 132 -12.70 22.32 -0.22
C GLN A 132 -12.35 23.79 0.04
N LYS A 133 -12.65 24.34 1.21
CA LYS A 133 -12.24 25.70 1.60
C LYS A 133 -10.72 25.84 1.66
N LEU A 134 -10.05 24.85 2.24
CA LEU A 134 -8.59 24.83 2.32
C LEU A 134 -7.95 24.83 0.93
N ILE A 135 -8.43 24.01 0.01
CA ILE A 135 -7.92 23.92 -1.36
C ILE A 135 -8.06 25.26 -2.09
N VAL A 136 -9.16 25.98 -1.91
CA VAL A 136 -9.33 27.32 -2.51
C VAL A 136 -8.30 28.30 -1.97
N ALA A 137 -7.85 28.16 -0.73
CA ALA A 137 -6.82 29.00 -0.13
C ALA A 137 -5.39 28.62 -0.57
N VAL A 138 -5.22 27.44 -1.19
CA VAL A 138 -3.93 26.91 -1.68
C VAL A 138 -3.80 27.21 -3.18
N ASP A 139 -3.85 28.49 -3.57
CA ASP A 139 -3.87 28.92 -4.98
C ASP A 139 -2.57 29.54 -5.48
N GLU A 140 -1.48 29.42 -4.72
CA GLU A 140 -0.19 30.01 -5.00
C GLU A 140 0.98 29.04 -4.81
N GLU A 141 2.22 29.53 -4.95
CA GLU A 141 3.44 28.77 -4.75
C GLU A 141 3.80 28.57 -3.28
N PHE A 142 4.21 27.33 -2.93
CA PHE A 142 4.71 26.92 -1.62
C PHE A 142 6.20 26.53 -1.72
N PRO A 143 7.13 27.49 -1.66
CA PRO A 143 8.54 27.27 -2.01
C PRO A 143 9.29 26.36 -1.04
N MET A 144 8.76 26.13 0.16
CA MET A 144 9.40 25.33 1.21
C MET A 144 8.69 23.98 1.44
N LEU A 145 7.60 23.71 0.73
CA LEU A 145 6.79 22.53 0.96
C LEU A 145 7.53 21.26 0.50
N GLU A 146 7.79 20.36 1.45
CA GLU A 146 8.47 19.08 1.23
C GLU A 146 7.48 17.91 1.20
N TYR A 147 6.36 17.98 1.93
CA TYR A 147 5.33 16.95 1.96
C TYR A 147 3.93 17.53 1.98
N LEU A 148 3.08 16.91 1.17
CA LEU A 148 1.67 17.24 1.02
C LEU A 148 0.84 15.97 1.05
N ILE A 149 0.01 15.80 2.09
CA ILE A 149 -0.90 14.69 2.26
C ILE A 149 -2.30 15.24 2.47
N ILE A 150 -3.18 15.02 1.51
CA ILE A 150 -4.55 15.53 1.56
C ILE A 150 -5.53 14.40 1.24
N ALA A 151 -6.45 14.14 2.17
CA ALA A 151 -7.53 13.18 1.98
C ALA A 151 -8.81 13.66 2.70
N PRO A 152 -10.00 13.48 2.12
CA PRO A 152 -11.24 13.66 2.85
C PRO A 152 -11.47 12.48 3.80
N GLN A 153 -11.93 12.75 5.04
CA GLN A 153 -12.26 11.72 6.05
C GLN A 153 -13.33 10.74 5.57
N THR A 154 -14.24 11.18 4.72
CA THR A 154 -15.29 10.34 4.17
C THR A 154 -15.24 10.36 2.65
N SER A 155 -15.36 9.19 2.02
CA SER A 155 -15.42 9.07 0.57
C SER A 155 -16.77 9.59 0.05
N GLN A 156 -16.90 10.89 -0.13
CA GLN A 156 -18.04 11.48 -0.83
C GLN A 156 -17.81 11.43 -2.35
N ASN A 157 -18.91 11.31 -3.11
CA ASN A 157 -18.86 11.15 -4.58
C ASN A 157 -18.39 12.38 -5.37
N MET A 158 -17.72 13.34 -4.75
CA MET A 158 -17.26 14.58 -5.41
C MET A 158 -15.73 14.65 -5.40
N GLY A 159 -15.11 14.62 -6.58
CA GLY A 159 -13.67 14.78 -6.74
C GLY A 159 -13.22 16.21 -6.41
N LEU A 160 -12.17 16.34 -5.63
CA LEU A 160 -11.48 17.59 -5.41
C LEU A 160 -10.52 17.88 -6.56
N THR A 161 -10.26 19.16 -6.83
CA THR A 161 -9.30 19.58 -7.85
C THR A 161 -8.34 20.60 -7.25
N LEU A 162 -7.04 20.36 -7.40
CA LEU A 162 -6.05 21.35 -7.00
C LEU A 162 -6.08 22.55 -7.98
N PRO A 163 -5.86 23.78 -7.48
CA PRO A 163 -5.73 24.96 -8.35
C PRO A 163 -4.57 24.79 -9.36
N ASN A 164 -4.75 25.26 -10.58
CA ASN A 164 -3.70 25.23 -11.61
C ASN A 164 -2.51 26.14 -11.29
N THR A 165 -2.65 27.05 -10.35
CA THR A 165 -1.61 27.95 -9.84
C THR A 165 -0.77 27.34 -8.74
N PHE A 166 -1.23 26.23 -8.15
CA PHE A 166 -0.53 25.56 -7.05
C PHE A 166 0.78 24.92 -7.54
N GLN A 167 1.89 25.35 -6.92
CA GLN A 167 3.23 24.84 -7.21
C GLN A 167 4.00 24.59 -5.90
N ALA A 168 4.80 23.53 -5.87
CA ALA A 168 5.63 23.17 -4.74
C ALA A 168 6.97 22.55 -5.22
N PRO A 169 7.94 23.37 -5.66
CA PRO A 169 9.14 22.90 -6.35
C PRO A 169 10.06 22.02 -5.49
N ARG A 170 9.93 22.07 -4.16
CA ARG A 170 10.71 21.25 -3.21
C ARG A 170 9.94 20.03 -2.70
N LEU A 171 8.80 19.73 -3.31
CA LEU A 171 7.97 18.62 -2.85
C LEU A 171 8.68 17.27 -3.06
N ARG A 172 8.77 16.50 -1.99
CA ARG A 172 9.37 15.15 -1.96
C ARG A 172 8.34 14.06 -1.77
N HIS A 173 7.25 14.35 -1.06
CA HIS A 173 6.18 13.38 -0.76
C HIS A 173 4.83 14.00 -1.09
N LEU A 174 4.11 13.38 -2.01
CA LEU A 174 2.76 13.77 -2.40
C LEU A 174 1.81 12.60 -2.24
N ALA A 175 0.77 12.78 -1.41
CA ALA A 175 -0.35 11.85 -1.31
C ALA A 175 -1.67 12.61 -1.45
N LEU A 176 -2.46 12.25 -2.45
CA LEU A 176 -3.77 12.83 -2.72
C LEU A 176 -4.81 11.72 -2.80
N SER A 177 -5.85 11.79 -1.98
CA SER A 177 -6.96 10.83 -2.03
C SER A 177 -8.27 11.54 -2.45
N ASN A 178 -9.04 10.89 -3.31
CA ASN A 178 -10.30 11.42 -3.86
C ASN A 178 -10.15 12.75 -4.64
N PHE A 179 -9.02 12.94 -5.29
CA PHE A 179 -8.79 14.07 -6.20
C PHE A 179 -9.06 13.70 -7.64
N ALA A 180 -9.44 14.70 -8.45
CA ALA A 180 -9.33 14.59 -9.89
C ALA A 180 -7.85 14.44 -10.27
N SER A 181 -7.58 13.79 -11.40
CA SER A 181 -6.21 13.49 -11.82
C SER A 181 -5.32 14.73 -11.84
N PRO A 182 -4.21 14.77 -11.08
CA PRO A 182 -3.23 15.84 -11.15
C PRO A 182 -2.22 15.65 -12.30
N ILE A 183 -2.35 14.59 -13.12
CA ILE A 183 -1.45 14.29 -14.23
C ILE A 183 -1.45 15.46 -15.23
N GLY A 184 -0.23 15.95 -15.54
CA GLY A 184 -0.05 17.15 -16.38
C GLY A 184 -0.26 18.48 -15.65
N SER A 185 -0.53 18.47 -14.32
CA SER A 185 -0.66 19.70 -13.54
C SER A 185 0.69 20.40 -13.34
N PRO A 186 0.72 21.73 -13.15
CA PRO A 186 1.95 22.44 -12.79
C PRO A 186 2.63 21.90 -11.54
N LEU A 187 1.87 21.40 -10.56
CA LEU A 187 2.41 20.76 -9.37
C LEU A 187 3.36 19.62 -9.76
N LEU A 188 2.89 18.63 -10.51
CA LEU A 188 3.69 17.44 -10.86
C LEU A 188 4.79 17.73 -11.88
N THR A 189 4.66 18.77 -12.70
CA THR A 189 5.70 19.13 -13.67
C THR A 189 6.86 19.91 -13.05
N THR A 190 6.66 20.51 -11.86
CA THR A 190 7.69 21.32 -11.18
C THR A 190 8.42 20.58 -10.06
N CYS A 191 7.86 19.48 -9.51
CA CYS A 191 8.44 18.73 -8.39
C CYS A 191 9.34 17.56 -8.86
N THR A 192 10.50 17.85 -9.44
CA THR A 192 11.43 16.83 -9.97
C THR A 192 12.10 15.96 -8.90
N ASP A 193 12.15 16.42 -7.66
CA ASP A 193 12.78 15.73 -6.53
C ASP A 193 11.80 14.82 -5.75
N LEU A 194 10.64 14.51 -6.36
CA LEU A 194 9.62 13.70 -5.73
C LEU A 194 10.13 12.27 -5.48
N ILE A 195 10.05 11.84 -4.23
CA ILE A 195 10.45 10.51 -3.77
C ILE A 195 9.24 9.58 -3.70
N THR A 196 8.09 10.14 -3.35
CA THR A 196 6.84 9.41 -3.14
C THR A 196 5.68 10.08 -3.82
N LEU A 197 4.98 9.34 -4.67
CA LEU A 197 3.75 9.75 -5.32
C LEU A 197 2.65 8.75 -5.01
N ALA A 198 1.61 9.20 -4.27
CA ALA A 198 0.42 8.41 -4.01
C ALA A 198 -0.82 9.15 -4.50
N LEU A 199 -1.47 8.60 -5.49
CA LEU A 199 -2.73 9.07 -6.04
C LEU A 199 -3.78 7.99 -5.79
N ILE A 200 -4.61 8.21 -4.76
CA ILE A 200 -5.51 7.18 -4.21
C ILE A 200 -6.95 7.56 -4.52
N HIS A 201 -7.77 6.57 -4.90
CA HIS A 201 -9.18 6.75 -5.29
C HIS A 201 -9.33 7.86 -6.33
N ILE A 202 -8.47 7.85 -7.34
CA ILE A 202 -8.52 8.83 -8.43
C ILE A 202 -9.86 8.72 -9.13
N ARG A 203 -10.61 9.80 -9.08
CA ARG A 203 -11.88 9.91 -9.79
C ARG A 203 -11.66 10.61 -11.10
N SER A 204 -11.66 9.86 -12.14
CA SER A 204 -11.79 10.42 -13.47
C SER A 204 -12.75 9.56 -14.28
N SER A 205 -13.73 10.18 -14.88
CA SER A 205 -14.48 9.61 -15.97
C SER A 205 -14.11 10.42 -17.22
N PRO A 206 -13.34 9.88 -18.14
CA PRO A 206 -12.66 8.59 -18.20
C PRO A 206 -11.30 8.57 -17.49
N TYR A 207 -10.71 7.39 -17.24
CA TYR A 207 -9.31 7.28 -16.78
C TYR A 207 -8.37 8.07 -17.72
N PHE A 208 -7.34 8.70 -17.17
CA PHE A 208 -6.34 9.35 -18.01
C PHE A 208 -5.58 8.30 -18.85
N HIS A 209 -5.22 8.69 -20.07
CA HIS A 209 -4.53 7.79 -20.99
C HIS A 209 -3.20 7.29 -20.40
N PRO A 210 -2.87 6.00 -20.53
CA PRO A 210 -1.62 5.42 -19.99
C PRO A 210 -0.36 6.18 -20.40
N ASP A 211 -0.30 6.66 -21.64
CA ASP A 211 0.85 7.43 -22.13
C ASP A 211 1.06 8.76 -21.39
N ASN A 212 -0.02 9.43 -20.96
CA ASN A 212 0.07 10.65 -20.16
C ASN A 212 0.68 10.36 -18.77
N LEU A 213 0.32 9.21 -18.17
CA LEU A 213 0.93 8.77 -16.91
C LEU A 213 2.43 8.53 -17.11
N LEU A 214 2.81 7.77 -18.13
CA LEU A 214 4.21 7.47 -18.41
C LEU A 214 5.03 8.74 -18.69
N GLN A 215 4.49 9.68 -19.48
CA GLN A 215 5.13 10.97 -19.71
C GLN A 215 5.35 11.74 -18.41
N GLN A 216 4.35 11.76 -17.51
CA GLN A 216 4.50 12.43 -16.22
C GLN A 216 5.55 11.73 -15.35
N LEU A 217 5.54 10.41 -15.26
CA LEU A 217 6.49 9.62 -14.46
C LEU A 217 7.94 9.78 -14.99
N SER A 218 8.12 10.00 -16.28
CA SER A 218 9.47 10.25 -16.86
C SER A 218 10.14 11.50 -16.31
N LEU A 219 9.37 12.44 -15.75
CA LEU A 219 9.87 13.66 -15.12
C LEU A 219 10.28 13.45 -13.64
N LEU A 220 10.07 12.24 -13.07
CA LEU A 220 10.24 11.94 -11.65
C LEU A 220 11.30 10.85 -11.40
N PRO A 221 12.58 11.08 -11.76
CA PRO A 221 13.62 10.05 -11.71
C PRO A 221 14.02 9.64 -10.29
N GLN A 222 13.68 10.44 -9.27
CA GLN A 222 14.01 10.17 -7.87
C GLN A 222 12.93 9.32 -7.14
N LEU A 223 11.88 8.92 -7.86
CA LEU A 223 10.74 8.22 -7.26
C LEU A 223 11.17 6.86 -6.69
N LYS A 224 10.90 6.65 -5.41
CA LYS A 224 11.12 5.39 -4.68
C LYS A 224 9.81 4.62 -4.47
N THR A 225 8.69 5.35 -4.27
CA THR A 225 7.37 4.74 -4.04
C THR A 225 6.34 5.38 -4.95
N LEU A 226 5.62 4.54 -5.67
CA LEU A 226 4.54 4.93 -6.58
C LEU A 226 3.26 4.19 -6.22
N ILE A 227 2.20 4.93 -5.88
CA ILE A 227 0.86 4.39 -5.65
C ILE A 227 -0.10 5.09 -6.61
N ILE A 228 -0.74 4.33 -7.47
CA ILE A 228 -1.79 4.78 -8.38
C ILE A 228 -3.00 3.89 -8.16
N ASP A 229 -4.02 4.42 -7.51
CA ASP A 229 -5.26 3.72 -7.27
C ASP A 229 -6.43 4.49 -7.87
N PHE A 230 -7.09 3.86 -8.83
CA PHE A 230 -8.29 4.42 -9.44
C PHE A 230 -9.52 4.02 -8.64
N HIS A 231 -10.48 4.91 -8.54
CA HIS A 231 -11.78 4.53 -8.01
C HIS A 231 -12.41 3.44 -8.91
N PRO A 232 -12.98 2.35 -8.33
CA PRO A 232 -13.60 1.29 -9.11
C PRO A 232 -14.60 1.86 -10.11
N PRO A 233 -14.48 1.57 -11.41
CA PRO A 233 -15.43 2.03 -12.38
C PRO A 233 -16.75 1.29 -12.18
N VAL A 234 -17.86 1.97 -12.44
CA VAL A 234 -19.08 1.24 -12.76
C VAL A 234 -18.73 0.33 -13.95
N PRO A 235 -19.05 -0.99 -13.92
CA PRO A 235 -18.64 -1.92 -14.96
C PRO A 235 -19.07 -1.42 -16.33
N ASN A 236 -18.15 -0.79 -17.05
CA ASN A 236 -18.38 -0.25 -18.38
C ASN A 236 -17.25 -0.73 -19.30
N ARG A 237 -17.59 -1.64 -20.22
CA ARG A 237 -16.67 -2.16 -21.25
C ARG A 237 -16.07 -1.07 -22.13
N ASP A 238 -16.72 0.08 -22.23
CA ASP A 238 -16.27 1.19 -23.08
C ASP A 238 -15.04 1.90 -22.50
N VAL A 239 -14.82 1.86 -21.17
CA VAL A 239 -13.63 2.43 -20.54
C VAL A 239 -12.37 1.71 -21.02
N VAL A 240 -12.38 0.38 -21.04
CA VAL A 240 -11.23 -0.42 -21.52
C VAL A 240 -10.95 -0.15 -23.00
N ARG A 241 -12.01 0.00 -23.81
CA ARG A 241 -11.88 0.27 -25.24
C ARG A 241 -11.30 1.67 -25.50
N GLN A 242 -11.72 2.68 -24.73
CA GLN A 242 -11.22 4.06 -24.83
C GLN A 242 -9.75 4.18 -24.41
N LEU A 243 -9.31 3.38 -23.44
CA LEU A 243 -7.91 3.36 -22.98
C LEU A 243 -6.93 2.88 -24.04
N LEU A 244 -7.40 2.03 -24.96
CA LEU A 244 -6.58 1.39 -26.00
C LEU A 244 -6.70 2.04 -27.38
N ASP A 245 -7.52 3.09 -27.51
CA ASP A 245 -7.75 3.77 -28.79
C ASP A 245 -6.54 4.54 -29.33
N ARG A 246 -5.54 4.80 -28.49
CA ARG A 246 -4.30 5.49 -28.86
C ARG A 246 -3.08 4.62 -28.52
N PRO A 247 -2.05 4.64 -29.39
CA PRO A 247 -0.82 3.92 -29.07
C PRO A 247 -0.10 4.54 -27.87
N ILE A 248 0.47 3.70 -27.03
CA ILE A 248 1.39 4.10 -25.96
C ILE A 248 2.79 4.08 -26.56
N ILE A 249 3.45 5.22 -26.59
CA ILE A 249 4.75 5.40 -27.24
C ILE A 249 5.88 5.71 -26.25
N THR A 250 5.55 6.09 -25.03
CA THR A 250 6.53 6.50 -24.01
C THR A 250 7.08 5.31 -23.27
N ASP A 251 8.40 5.10 -23.36
CA ASP A 251 9.13 4.15 -22.52
C ASP A 251 9.82 4.90 -21.39
N ILE A 252 9.76 4.36 -20.16
CA ILE A 252 10.33 5.01 -18.99
C ILE A 252 11.21 4.05 -18.17
N THR A 253 12.20 4.63 -17.50
CA THR A 253 12.99 3.96 -16.49
C THR A 253 12.84 4.70 -15.17
N LEU A 254 12.45 3.99 -14.12
CA LEU A 254 12.36 4.47 -12.74
C LEU A 254 13.46 3.79 -11.92
N PRO A 255 14.69 4.32 -11.95
CA PRO A 255 15.88 3.61 -11.48
C PRO A 255 15.90 3.42 -9.95
N ASN A 256 15.16 4.25 -9.22
CA ASN A 256 15.14 4.24 -7.75
C ASN A 256 13.85 3.64 -7.17
N LEU A 257 12.91 3.20 -8.02
CA LEU A 257 11.60 2.70 -7.56
C LEU A 257 11.76 1.36 -6.85
N ARG A 258 11.34 1.32 -5.58
CA ARG A 258 11.32 0.12 -4.74
C ARG A 258 9.92 -0.41 -4.49
N GLY A 259 8.94 0.47 -4.32
CA GLY A 259 7.54 0.12 -4.09
C GLY A 259 6.63 0.60 -5.22
N PHE A 260 5.84 -0.32 -5.79
CA PHE A 260 4.83 0.00 -6.80
C PHE A 260 3.49 -0.59 -6.40
N SER A 261 2.50 0.27 -6.16
CA SER A 261 1.11 -0.12 -5.90
C SER A 261 0.20 0.39 -7.02
N PHE A 262 -0.65 -0.48 -7.54
CA PHE A 262 -1.52 -0.16 -8.66
C PHE A 262 -2.92 -0.77 -8.52
N GLY A 263 -3.94 0.08 -8.34
CA GLY A 263 -5.34 -0.29 -8.27
C GLY A 263 -6.11 0.14 -9.54
N SER A 264 -6.55 -0.82 -10.37
CA SER A 264 -7.27 -0.54 -11.61
C SER A 264 -7.84 -1.80 -12.27
N VAL A 265 -8.25 -1.67 -13.55
CA VAL A 265 -8.52 -2.80 -14.42
C VAL A 265 -7.21 -3.39 -14.96
N SER A 266 -7.13 -4.72 -15.10
CA SER A 266 -5.91 -5.41 -15.55
C SER A 266 -5.39 -4.91 -16.89
N ALA A 267 -6.28 -4.55 -17.82
CA ALA A 267 -5.91 -4.03 -19.13
C ALA A 267 -5.08 -2.74 -19.08
N TYR A 268 -5.31 -1.87 -18.07
CA TYR A 268 -4.50 -0.68 -17.90
C TYR A 268 -3.07 -1.04 -17.46
N LEU A 269 -2.96 -1.92 -16.46
CA LEU A 269 -1.66 -2.39 -15.98
C LEU A 269 -0.86 -3.06 -17.12
N GLU A 270 -1.50 -3.96 -17.87
CA GLU A 270 -0.91 -4.66 -19.02
C GLU A 270 -0.44 -3.69 -20.13
N ALA A 271 -1.07 -2.54 -20.25
CA ALA A 271 -0.70 -1.52 -21.22
C ALA A 271 0.55 -0.71 -20.80
N ILE A 272 0.77 -0.49 -19.49
CA ILE A 272 1.91 0.30 -19.00
C ILE A 272 3.15 -0.54 -18.68
N LEU A 273 3.00 -1.77 -18.17
CA LEU A 273 4.12 -2.61 -17.72
C LEU A 273 5.20 -2.83 -18.78
N PRO A 274 4.88 -3.11 -20.07
CA PRO A 274 5.90 -3.28 -21.11
C PRO A 274 6.77 -2.04 -21.37
N ARG A 275 6.31 -0.90 -20.90
CA ARG A 275 6.92 0.43 -21.09
C ARG A 275 7.68 0.93 -19.88
N MET A 276 7.67 0.16 -18.78
CA MET A 276 8.28 0.54 -17.51
C MET A 276 9.45 -0.38 -17.19
N THR A 277 10.60 0.22 -16.87
CA THR A 277 11.76 -0.49 -16.32
C THR A 277 11.99 -0.05 -14.88
N MET A 278 11.91 -1.00 -13.94
CA MET A 278 12.00 -0.78 -12.49
C MET A 278 13.01 -1.77 -11.88
N PRO A 279 14.33 -1.52 -12.03
CA PRO A 279 15.37 -2.51 -11.70
C PRO A 279 15.54 -2.79 -10.21
N LEU A 280 15.10 -1.86 -9.34
CA LEU A 280 15.22 -1.98 -7.87
C LEU A 280 13.88 -2.28 -7.19
N LEU A 281 12.87 -2.75 -7.93
CA LEU A 281 11.56 -3.03 -7.34
C LEU A 281 11.65 -4.18 -6.33
N GLU A 282 11.19 -3.92 -5.11
CA GLU A 282 11.17 -4.84 -3.95
C GLU A 282 9.74 -5.23 -3.56
N HIS A 283 8.78 -4.30 -3.75
CA HIS A 283 7.39 -4.46 -3.33
C HIS A 283 6.45 -4.15 -4.49
N LEU A 284 5.55 -5.09 -4.77
CA LEU A 284 4.53 -4.95 -5.80
C LEU A 284 3.15 -5.26 -5.22
N HIS A 285 2.28 -4.22 -5.18
CA HIS A 285 0.90 -4.36 -4.73
C HIS A 285 -0.05 -4.08 -5.89
N LEU A 286 -0.97 -5.00 -6.18
CA LEU A 286 -1.94 -4.89 -7.27
C LEU A 286 -3.36 -5.06 -6.76
N GLU A 287 -4.26 -4.13 -7.11
CA GLU A 287 -5.68 -4.27 -6.85
C GLU A 287 -6.46 -4.29 -8.16
N PHE A 288 -7.25 -5.35 -8.39
CA PHE A 288 -8.08 -5.50 -9.58
C PHE A 288 -9.57 -5.41 -9.23
N PHE A 289 -10.31 -4.61 -10.00
CA PHE A 289 -11.73 -4.40 -9.80
C PHE A 289 -12.56 -5.37 -10.62
N HIS A 290 -13.39 -6.17 -9.98
CA HIS A 290 -14.50 -6.94 -10.57
C HIS A 290 -14.17 -7.71 -11.87
N GLN A 291 -13.01 -8.33 -11.95
CA GLN A 291 -12.59 -9.06 -13.15
C GLN A 291 -12.67 -10.57 -12.94
N LEU A 292 -13.47 -11.22 -13.81
CA LEU A 292 -13.59 -12.70 -13.82
C LEU A 292 -12.61 -13.36 -14.80
N ASN A 293 -12.07 -12.62 -15.75
CA ASN A 293 -11.13 -13.13 -16.75
C ASN A 293 -9.84 -12.34 -16.71
N PHE A 294 -8.75 -13.01 -16.39
CA PHE A 294 -7.42 -12.43 -16.32
C PHE A 294 -6.58 -12.82 -17.54
N SER A 295 -6.11 -11.81 -18.29
CA SER A 295 -5.04 -11.99 -19.28
C SER A 295 -3.95 -10.99 -18.88
N ILE A 296 -2.88 -11.50 -18.28
CA ILE A 296 -1.81 -10.70 -17.68
C ILE A 296 -0.41 -11.14 -18.17
N PRO A 297 -0.20 -11.31 -19.50
CA PRO A 297 1.06 -11.82 -20.05
C PRO A 297 2.25 -10.90 -19.76
N HIS A 298 2.06 -9.58 -19.75
CA HIS A 298 3.13 -8.63 -19.45
C HIS A 298 3.48 -8.59 -17.97
N LEU A 299 2.50 -8.74 -17.08
CA LEU A 299 2.76 -8.91 -15.64
C LEU A 299 3.59 -10.17 -15.40
N LEU A 300 3.27 -11.28 -16.05
CA LEU A 300 4.04 -12.53 -15.98
C LEU A 300 5.49 -12.33 -16.42
N GLN A 301 5.68 -11.70 -17.57
CA GLN A 301 7.01 -11.39 -18.10
C GLN A 301 7.77 -10.47 -17.15
N PHE A 302 7.10 -9.45 -16.62
CA PHE A 302 7.68 -8.52 -15.67
C PHE A 302 8.12 -9.20 -14.38
N MET A 303 7.25 -10.00 -13.74
CA MET A 303 7.58 -10.72 -12.51
C MET A 303 8.68 -11.77 -12.72
N GLY A 304 8.67 -12.44 -13.87
CA GLY A 304 9.74 -13.39 -14.23
C GLY A 304 11.10 -12.74 -14.44
N ALA A 305 11.15 -11.46 -14.80
CA ALA A 305 12.38 -10.68 -14.99
C ALA A 305 12.84 -9.97 -13.70
N ALA A 306 11.97 -9.81 -12.70
CA ALA A 306 12.27 -9.11 -11.45
C ALA A 306 13.04 -10.03 -10.48
N GLU A 307 14.36 -9.97 -10.50
CA GLU A 307 15.23 -10.82 -9.67
C GLU A 307 15.06 -10.61 -8.17
N ASN A 308 14.58 -9.44 -7.76
CA ASN A 308 14.38 -9.05 -6.35
C ASN A 308 13.06 -9.60 -5.77
N LEU A 309 12.10 -9.99 -6.60
CA LEU A 309 10.84 -10.58 -6.17
C LEU A 309 11.00 -12.10 -5.98
N ARG A 310 11.40 -12.54 -4.79
CA ARG A 310 11.53 -13.95 -4.43
C ARG A 310 10.46 -14.35 -3.43
N PHE A 311 9.83 -15.50 -3.66
CA PHE A 311 8.68 -15.96 -2.92
C PHE A 311 8.92 -17.34 -2.33
N SER A 312 8.68 -17.52 -1.04
CA SER A 312 8.69 -18.85 -0.41
C SER A 312 7.45 -19.15 0.41
N ILE A 313 6.70 -18.11 0.77
CA ILE A 313 5.45 -18.22 1.51
C ILE A 313 4.37 -17.55 0.67
N ALA A 314 3.22 -18.18 0.52
CA ALA A 314 2.02 -17.60 -0.08
C ALA A 314 0.84 -17.75 0.88
N GLU A 315 0.10 -16.67 1.05
CA GLU A 315 -1.09 -16.61 1.88
C GLU A 315 -2.28 -16.14 1.05
N PHE A 316 -3.36 -16.89 1.08
CA PHE A 316 -4.63 -16.56 0.44
C PHE A 316 -5.63 -16.23 1.53
N GLN A 317 -6.03 -14.99 1.60
CA GLN A 317 -7.04 -14.51 2.52
C GLN A 317 -8.35 -14.28 1.76
N PHE A 318 -9.36 -15.04 2.11
CA PHE A 318 -10.70 -14.89 1.56
C PHE A 318 -11.54 -14.08 2.54
N SER A 319 -12.30 -13.13 2.03
CA SER A 319 -13.19 -12.30 2.83
C SER A 319 -14.59 -12.25 2.18
N ARG A 320 -15.50 -11.51 2.80
CA ARG A 320 -16.86 -11.37 2.27
C ARG A 320 -16.94 -10.70 0.89
N ASP A 321 -16.07 -9.71 0.67
CA ASP A 321 -16.15 -8.81 -0.50
C ASP A 321 -14.92 -8.88 -1.41
N SER A 322 -13.88 -9.62 -1.01
CA SER A 322 -12.63 -9.71 -1.76
C SER A 322 -11.84 -10.97 -1.40
N PHE A 323 -10.89 -11.32 -2.23
CA PHE A 323 -9.79 -12.18 -1.81
C PHE A 323 -8.45 -11.48 -2.06
N GLU A 324 -7.45 -11.90 -1.32
CA GLU A 324 -6.12 -11.33 -1.32
C GLU A 324 -5.08 -12.45 -1.40
N ILE A 325 -4.04 -12.24 -2.17
CA ILE A 325 -2.87 -13.11 -2.24
C ILE A 325 -1.70 -12.29 -1.74
N GLU A 326 -1.08 -12.71 -0.67
CA GLU A 326 0.14 -12.13 -0.14
C GLU A 326 1.27 -13.12 -0.30
N VAL A 327 2.44 -12.62 -0.71
CA VAL A 327 3.60 -13.47 -0.91
C VAL A 327 4.82 -12.84 -0.26
N TYR A 328 5.53 -13.66 0.52
CA TYR A 328 6.63 -13.21 1.36
C TYR A 328 7.94 -13.90 0.96
N PRO A 329 9.10 -13.24 1.16
CA PRO A 329 10.39 -13.87 1.11
C PRO A 329 10.58 -14.82 2.33
N ARG A 330 11.60 -15.67 2.30
CA ARG A 330 11.80 -16.75 3.30
C ARG A 330 12.28 -16.27 4.67
N ASP A 331 12.93 -15.14 4.73
CA ASP A 331 13.46 -14.59 5.98
C ASP A 331 12.35 -13.81 6.69
N ASP A 332 12.36 -13.83 8.02
CA ASP A 332 11.44 -13.20 8.98
C ASP A 332 11.12 -11.70 8.69
N ALA A 333 11.26 -11.30 7.45
CA ALA A 333 10.94 -9.97 6.96
C ALA A 333 9.43 -9.76 7.03
N VAL A 334 9.04 -8.73 7.74
CA VAL A 334 7.66 -8.29 7.95
C VAL A 334 7.04 -7.78 6.63
N ASP A 335 7.85 -7.56 5.61
CA ASP A 335 7.45 -6.86 4.40
C ASP A 335 7.00 -7.83 3.30
N THR A 336 5.77 -7.67 2.85
CA THR A 336 5.18 -8.39 1.71
C THR A 336 5.89 -7.99 0.42
N ALA A 337 6.49 -8.94 -0.29
CA ALA A 337 7.14 -8.66 -1.57
C ALA A 337 6.13 -8.50 -2.72
N PHE A 338 5.04 -9.28 -2.68
CA PHE A 338 3.97 -9.19 -3.66
C PHE A 338 2.62 -9.35 -2.97
N MET A 339 1.68 -8.46 -3.29
CA MET A 339 0.29 -8.54 -2.86
C MET A 339 -0.62 -8.33 -4.07
N THR A 340 -1.68 -9.10 -4.16
CA THR A 340 -2.77 -8.81 -5.09
C THR A 340 -4.12 -9.00 -4.44
N ARG A 341 -5.00 -8.00 -4.58
CA ARG A 341 -6.37 -8.02 -4.08
C ARG A 341 -7.36 -7.97 -5.24
N ILE A 342 -8.42 -8.73 -5.12
CA ILE A 342 -9.54 -8.71 -6.09
C ILE A 342 -10.85 -8.55 -5.36
N SER A 343 -11.57 -7.50 -5.68
CA SER A 343 -12.91 -7.26 -5.17
C SER A 343 -13.91 -8.21 -5.83
N CYS A 344 -14.44 -9.17 -5.05
CA CYS A 344 -15.37 -10.20 -5.51
C CYS A 344 -16.21 -10.73 -4.35
N LYS A 345 -17.55 -10.75 -4.49
CA LYS A 345 -18.47 -11.05 -3.36
C LYS A 345 -18.76 -12.53 -3.13
N HIS A 346 -18.54 -13.39 -4.11
CA HIS A 346 -18.92 -14.81 -4.02
C HIS A 346 -17.67 -15.69 -3.93
N LEU A 347 -17.63 -16.61 -2.99
CA LEU A 347 -16.49 -17.48 -2.74
C LEU A 347 -16.10 -18.32 -3.98
N ASP A 348 -17.07 -18.85 -4.72
CA ASP A 348 -16.83 -19.56 -5.98
C ASP A 348 -16.08 -18.70 -7.00
N TRP A 349 -16.45 -17.43 -7.13
CA TRP A 349 -15.76 -16.48 -8.01
C TRP A 349 -14.39 -16.08 -7.47
N GLN A 350 -14.25 -15.94 -6.15
CA GLN A 350 -12.96 -15.68 -5.52
C GLN A 350 -11.99 -16.82 -5.79
N VAL A 351 -12.42 -18.08 -5.57
CA VAL A 351 -11.58 -19.26 -5.81
C VAL A 351 -11.26 -19.42 -7.30
N ALA A 352 -12.24 -19.20 -8.19
CA ALA A 352 -12.01 -19.22 -9.64
C ALA A 352 -10.98 -18.17 -10.08
N SER A 353 -11.10 -16.95 -9.55
CA SER A 353 -10.16 -15.86 -9.85
C SER A 353 -8.76 -16.16 -9.27
N ALA A 354 -8.70 -16.66 -8.03
CA ALA A 354 -7.46 -17.11 -7.40
C ALA A 354 -6.78 -18.22 -8.23
N ALA A 355 -7.53 -19.19 -8.71
CA ALA A 355 -7.02 -20.26 -9.58
C ALA A 355 -6.46 -19.71 -10.89
N GLN A 356 -7.17 -18.80 -11.55
CA GLN A 356 -6.71 -18.17 -12.81
C GLN A 356 -5.41 -17.38 -12.62
N ILE A 357 -5.32 -16.56 -11.55
CA ILE A 357 -4.10 -15.81 -11.23
C ILE A 357 -2.97 -16.77 -10.89
N SER A 358 -3.21 -17.76 -10.04
CA SER A 358 -2.19 -18.72 -9.64
C SER A 358 -1.70 -19.53 -10.82
N HIS A 359 -2.58 -19.91 -11.73
CA HIS A 359 -2.20 -20.58 -12.98
C HIS A 359 -1.36 -19.65 -13.86
N ALA A 360 -1.76 -18.40 -14.02
CA ALA A 360 -1.01 -17.41 -14.77
C ALA A 360 0.39 -17.16 -14.15
N LEU A 361 0.50 -17.10 -12.82
CA LEU A 361 1.76 -16.89 -12.09
C LEU A 361 2.47 -18.19 -11.69
N ARG A 362 2.12 -19.33 -12.27
CA ARG A 362 2.64 -20.65 -11.88
C ARG A 362 4.17 -20.74 -11.84
N THR A 363 4.85 -20.12 -12.79
CA THR A 363 6.33 -20.10 -12.83
C THR A 363 6.91 -19.33 -11.66
N VAL A 364 6.24 -18.26 -11.22
CA VAL A 364 6.62 -17.42 -10.10
C VAL A 364 6.33 -18.14 -8.78
N PHE A 365 5.15 -18.76 -8.65
CA PHE A 365 4.75 -19.51 -7.47
C PHE A 365 5.40 -20.88 -7.34
N SER A 366 6.17 -21.32 -8.34
CA SER A 366 6.93 -22.58 -8.27
C SER A 366 7.98 -22.60 -7.15
N SER A 367 8.40 -21.46 -6.62
CA SER A 367 9.32 -21.37 -5.48
C SER A 367 8.64 -21.44 -4.11
N VAL A 368 7.30 -21.35 -4.05
CA VAL A 368 6.54 -21.34 -2.80
C VAL A 368 6.61 -22.73 -2.12
N GLU A 369 7.07 -22.73 -0.87
CA GLU A 369 7.17 -23.91 -0.02
C GLU A 369 6.08 -24.00 1.05
N PHE A 370 5.53 -22.85 1.45
CA PHE A 370 4.50 -22.75 2.48
C PHE A 370 3.27 -22.03 1.89
N LEU A 371 2.11 -22.68 1.96
CA LEU A 371 0.84 -22.15 1.46
C LEU A 371 -0.17 -22.09 2.59
N THR A 372 -0.77 -20.91 2.79
CA THR A 372 -1.85 -20.69 3.78
C THR A 372 -3.15 -20.34 3.05
N LEU A 373 -4.25 -20.92 3.48
CA LEU A 373 -5.61 -20.60 3.04
C LEU A 373 -6.40 -20.14 4.26
N GLU A 374 -6.69 -18.84 4.36
CA GLU A 374 -7.36 -18.23 5.52
C GLU A 374 -8.69 -17.57 5.14
N PHE A 375 -9.56 -17.42 6.14
CA PHE A 375 -10.78 -16.63 6.04
C PHE A 375 -10.73 -15.52 7.08
N SER A 376 -10.79 -14.25 6.65
CA SER A 376 -10.55 -13.09 7.51
C SER A 376 -11.77 -12.62 8.32
N GLU A 377 -12.98 -13.08 7.98
CA GLU A 377 -14.20 -12.69 8.68
C GLU A 377 -14.99 -13.93 9.09
N LEU A 378 -15.61 -13.89 10.29
CA LEU A 378 -16.49 -14.96 10.72
C LEU A 378 -17.63 -15.15 9.70
N PRO A 379 -17.90 -16.37 9.23
CA PRO A 379 -18.98 -16.61 8.31
C PRO A 379 -20.29 -16.18 8.95
N ILE A 380 -20.95 -15.21 8.35
CA ILE A 380 -22.35 -14.89 8.71
C ILE A 380 -23.14 -16.14 8.34
N SER A 381 -23.61 -16.83 9.41
CA SER A 381 -24.51 -17.98 9.41
C SER A 381 -24.96 -18.49 8.03
N SER A 382 -24.41 -19.62 7.64
CA SER A 382 -25.06 -20.73 6.94
C SER A 382 -26.35 -20.44 6.17
N GLU A 383 -26.34 -19.52 5.25
CA GLU A 383 -27.31 -19.61 4.17
C GLU A 383 -26.53 -19.68 2.86
N THR A 384 -26.35 -20.93 2.47
CA THR A 384 -26.41 -21.41 1.11
C THR A 384 -25.23 -21.23 0.17
N ASP A 385 -24.98 -22.32 -0.55
CA ASP A 385 -24.60 -22.37 -1.98
C ASP A 385 -23.30 -21.66 -2.46
N ASN A 386 -22.45 -21.22 -1.54
CA ASN A 386 -21.11 -20.72 -1.87
C ASN A 386 -20.04 -21.83 -1.79
N GLU A 387 -20.37 -23.02 -2.23
CA GLU A 387 -19.36 -24.07 -2.40
C GLU A 387 -18.65 -23.84 -3.74
N ALA A 388 -17.41 -23.36 -3.67
CA ALA A 388 -16.57 -23.35 -4.87
C ALA A 388 -16.40 -24.77 -5.40
N ASP A 389 -16.50 -24.91 -6.72
CA ASP A 389 -16.39 -26.20 -7.38
C ASP A 389 -15.05 -26.88 -7.04
N ARG A 390 -15.09 -28.17 -6.81
CA ARG A 390 -13.92 -29.01 -6.59
C ARG A 390 -12.82 -28.78 -7.63
N THR A 391 -13.19 -28.58 -8.88
CA THR A 391 -12.28 -28.35 -9.99
C THR A 391 -11.47 -27.05 -9.80
N GLN A 392 -12.12 -25.99 -9.33
CA GLN A 392 -11.46 -24.68 -9.11
C GLN A 392 -10.42 -24.75 -7.99
N TRP A 393 -10.75 -25.45 -6.89
CA TRP A 393 -9.78 -25.70 -5.82
C TRP A 393 -8.60 -26.55 -6.28
N ARG A 394 -8.84 -27.56 -7.12
CA ARG A 394 -7.76 -28.38 -7.70
C ARG A 394 -6.88 -27.57 -8.64
N GLU A 395 -7.44 -26.70 -9.46
CA GLU A 395 -6.69 -25.80 -10.34
C GLU A 395 -5.82 -24.82 -9.52
N LEU A 396 -6.40 -24.25 -8.43
CA LEU A 396 -5.66 -23.38 -7.52
C LEU A 396 -4.46 -24.13 -6.92
N LEU A 397 -4.70 -25.25 -6.25
CA LEU A 397 -3.67 -26.04 -5.58
C LEU A 397 -2.63 -26.62 -6.58
N GLY A 398 -3.07 -26.99 -7.77
CA GLY A 398 -2.20 -27.49 -8.85
C GLY A 398 -1.18 -26.48 -9.39
N SER A 399 -1.37 -25.21 -9.09
CA SER A 399 -0.41 -24.15 -9.44
C SER A 399 0.85 -24.15 -8.55
N PHE A 400 0.83 -24.87 -7.42
CA PHE A 400 1.87 -24.87 -6.40
C PHE A 400 2.62 -26.21 -6.35
N SER A 401 3.61 -26.39 -7.22
CA SER A 401 4.31 -27.68 -7.37
C SER A 401 5.28 -28.01 -6.21
N ASN A 402 5.82 -26.99 -5.51
CA ASN A 402 6.88 -27.18 -4.50
C ASN A 402 6.39 -26.98 -3.06
N VAL A 403 5.09 -26.85 -2.84
CA VAL A 403 4.54 -26.65 -1.50
C VAL A 403 4.79 -27.87 -0.63
N LYS A 404 5.52 -27.66 0.46
CA LYS A 404 5.85 -28.66 1.50
C LYS A 404 4.89 -28.63 2.68
N THR A 405 4.36 -27.44 2.98
CA THR A 405 3.41 -27.22 4.08
C THR A 405 2.18 -26.50 3.56
N LEU A 406 1.01 -27.06 3.82
CA LEU A 406 -0.29 -26.45 3.55
C LEU A 406 -1.01 -26.20 4.88
N ARG A 407 -1.33 -24.92 5.16
CA ARG A 407 -2.20 -24.52 6.27
C ARG A 407 -3.58 -24.21 5.74
N VAL A 408 -4.62 -24.76 6.36
CA VAL A 408 -6.01 -24.61 5.93
C VAL A 408 -6.88 -24.16 7.10
N HIS A 409 -7.60 -23.06 6.92
CA HIS A 409 -8.62 -22.61 7.85
C HIS A 409 -9.77 -23.64 7.94
N ASP A 410 -10.39 -23.76 9.12
CA ASP A 410 -11.40 -24.78 9.39
C ASP A 410 -12.59 -24.74 8.42
N ASP A 411 -12.99 -23.56 7.97
CA ASP A 411 -14.12 -23.37 7.05
C ASP A 411 -13.87 -23.96 5.66
N PHE A 412 -12.62 -24.05 5.22
CA PHE A 412 -12.25 -24.63 3.92
C PHE A 412 -11.97 -26.14 3.99
N ARG A 413 -11.89 -26.72 5.19
CA ARG A 413 -11.50 -28.12 5.37
C ARG A 413 -12.32 -29.09 4.53
N GLY A 414 -13.65 -28.95 4.50
CA GLY A 414 -14.54 -29.82 3.72
C GLY A 414 -14.30 -29.70 2.22
N GLN A 415 -14.11 -28.49 1.72
CA GLN A 415 -13.88 -28.20 0.31
C GLN A 415 -12.50 -28.70 -0.14
N ILE A 416 -11.45 -28.41 0.64
CA ILE A 416 -10.09 -28.87 0.38
C ILE A 416 -10.01 -30.39 0.47
N SER A 417 -10.67 -31.03 1.45
CA SER A 417 -10.73 -32.48 1.53
C SER A 417 -11.31 -33.12 0.26
N ARG A 418 -12.41 -32.55 -0.26
CA ARG A 418 -13.02 -33.03 -1.51
C ARG A 418 -12.11 -32.81 -2.72
N SER A 419 -11.43 -31.68 -2.78
CA SER A 419 -10.51 -31.35 -3.88
C SER A 419 -9.25 -32.22 -3.90
N LEU A 420 -8.78 -32.69 -2.74
CA LEU A 420 -7.63 -33.56 -2.59
C LEU A 420 -7.98 -35.06 -2.72
N GLN A 421 -9.28 -35.45 -2.79
CA GLN A 421 -9.66 -36.85 -3.03
C GLN A 421 -9.20 -37.29 -4.41
N VAL A 422 -8.60 -38.48 -4.46
CA VAL A 422 -8.11 -39.11 -5.68
C VAL A 422 -9.29 -39.83 -6.37
N GLU A 423 -9.50 -39.55 -7.65
CA GLU A 423 -10.50 -40.25 -8.46
C GLU A 423 -9.92 -41.52 -9.07
N ASP A 424 -10.82 -42.41 -9.57
CA ASP A 424 -10.41 -43.62 -10.25
C ASP A 424 -9.55 -43.31 -11.48
N GLY A 425 -8.30 -43.76 -11.43
CA GLY A 425 -7.31 -43.53 -12.48
C GLY A 425 -6.37 -42.35 -12.27
N GLU A 426 -6.58 -41.52 -11.24
CA GLU A 426 -5.67 -40.45 -10.85
C GLU A 426 -4.54 -40.95 -9.93
N THR A 427 -3.42 -40.23 -9.93
CA THR A 427 -2.34 -40.47 -8.97
C THR A 427 -2.46 -39.52 -7.78
N PRO A 428 -2.19 -39.98 -6.52
CA PRO A 428 -2.20 -39.11 -5.34
C PRO A 428 -1.21 -37.96 -5.38
N MET A 429 -0.33 -37.92 -6.39
CA MET A 429 0.73 -36.95 -6.56
C MET A 429 0.39 -35.83 -7.55
N GLU A 430 -0.78 -35.83 -8.17
CA GLU A 430 -1.15 -34.82 -9.16
C GLU A 430 -1.30 -33.41 -8.58
N VAL A 431 -1.77 -33.35 -7.33
CA VAL A 431 -1.94 -32.09 -6.64
C VAL A 431 -0.99 -32.04 -5.45
N LEU A 432 -0.23 -30.94 -5.31
CA LEU A 432 0.75 -30.72 -4.23
C LEU A 432 1.74 -31.88 -4.08
N SER A 433 2.48 -32.21 -5.13
CA SER A 433 3.39 -33.37 -5.20
C SER A 433 4.39 -33.43 -4.03
N GLU A 434 4.91 -32.28 -3.57
CA GLU A 434 5.93 -32.20 -2.53
C GLU A 434 5.37 -32.04 -1.09
N LEU A 435 4.04 -32.10 -0.92
CA LEU A 435 3.39 -31.88 0.38
C LEU A 435 3.84 -32.90 1.44
N LYS A 436 4.33 -32.38 2.57
CA LYS A 436 4.80 -33.16 3.74
C LYS A 436 3.99 -32.90 4.99
N VAL A 437 3.49 -31.67 5.16
CA VAL A 437 2.77 -31.22 6.35
C VAL A 437 1.45 -30.60 5.95
N LEU A 438 0.39 -31.00 6.62
CA LEU A 438 -0.95 -30.42 6.49
C LEU A 438 -1.35 -29.88 7.87
N GLU A 439 -1.49 -28.55 7.99
CA GLU A 439 -1.87 -27.88 9.23
C GLU A 439 -3.36 -27.53 9.20
N CYS A 440 -4.16 -28.10 10.08
CA CYS A 440 -5.56 -27.73 10.29
C CYS A 440 -6.04 -28.16 11.68
N ARG A 441 -7.09 -27.53 12.20
CA ARG A 441 -7.75 -27.91 13.47
C ARG A 441 -8.68 -29.11 13.29
N ALA A 442 -8.21 -30.17 12.66
CA ALA A 442 -9.04 -31.35 12.42
C ALA A 442 -9.44 -32.04 13.71
N PRO A 443 -10.67 -32.58 13.84
CA PRO A 443 -11.04 -33.45 14.93
C PRO A 443 -10.19 -34.72 14.88
N ASP A 444 -9.77 -35.22 16.06
CA ASP A 444 -9.10 -36.51 16.15
C ASP A 444 -10.14 -37.60 15.93
N GLY A 445 -9.90 -38.47 14.97
CA GLY A 445 -10.74 -39.64 14.80
C GLY A 445 -10.89 -40.08 13.34
N PRO A 446 -11.59 -41.23 13.16
CA PRO A 446 -11.79 -41.81 11.83
C PRO A 446 -12.68 -40.97 10.91
N GLU A 447 -13.45 -40.03 11.47
CA GLU A 447 -14.36 -39.15 10.72
C GLU A 447 -13.69 -37.95 10.06
N ASN A 448 -12.35 -37.79 10.21
CA ASN A 448 -11.65 -36.68 9.54
C ASN A 448 -11.69 -36.87 8.01
N PRO A 449 -12.30 -35.93 7.27
CA PRO A 449 -12.44 -36.07 5.82
C PRO A 449 -11.10 -36.12 5.06
N LEU A 450 -10.02 -35.65 5.67
CA LEU A 450 -8.67 -35.67 5.08
C LEU A 450 -7.99 -37.04 5.20
N ASN A 451 -8.50 -37.97 6.00
CA ASN A 451 -7.88 -39.30 6.19
C ASN A 451 -7.74 -40.10 4.89
N THR A 452 -8.69 -39.98 3.99
CA THR A 452 -8.65 -40.68 2.69
C THR A 452 -7.44 -40.23 1.88
N PHE A 453 -7.21 -38.93 1.78
CA PHE A 453 -6.05 -38.33 1.10
C PHE A 453 -4.74 -38.75 1.78
N ILE A 454 -4.65 -38.59 3.10
CA ILE A 454 -3.44 -38.92 3.88
C ILE A 454 -3.07 -40.40 3.71
N ASN A 455 -4.06 -41.31 3.76
CA ASN A 455 -3.82 -42.73 3.55
C ASN A 455 -3.42 -43.08 2.11
N ALA A 456 -4.02 -42.44 1.11
CA ALA A 456 -3.64 -42.61 -0.29
C ALA A 456 -2.17 -42.17 -0.52
N ARG A 457 -1.76 -41.06 0.04
CA ARG A 457 -0.36 -40.55 -0.03
C ARG A 457 0.61 -41.49 0.70
N LYS A 458 0.24 -41.98 1.87
CA LYS A 458 1.05 -42.95 2.62
C LYS A 458 1.23 -44.25 1.83
N ASN A 459 0.18 -44.75 1.21
CA ASN A 459 0.25 -45.96 0.38
C ASN A 459 1.10 -45.77 -0.89
N ALA A 460 1.15 -44.56 -1.42
CA ALA A 460 2.01 -44.16 -2.54
C ALA A 460 3.48 -43.92 -2.14
N GLY A 461 3.83 -44.07 -0.84
CA GLY A 461 5.20 -43.84 -0.35
C GLY A 461 5.57 -42.38 -0.05
N HIS A 462 4.59 -41.47 -0.06
CA HIS A 462 4.76 -40.04 0.21
C HIS A 462 3.88 -39.61 1.41
N PRO A 463 4.23 -40.00 2.64
CA PRO A 463 3.40 -39.74 3.81
C PRO A 463 3.27 -38.23 4.10
N VAL A 464 2.06 -37.80 4.42
CA VAL A 464 1.75 -36.44 4.86
C VAL A 464 1.43 -36.47 6.36
N THR A 465 2.05 -35.58 7.13
CA THR A 465 1.83 -35.44 8.56
C THR A 465 0.75 -34.39 8.81
N LEU A 466 -0.30 -34.76 9.57
CA LEU A 466 -1.31 -33.82 10.02
C LEU A 466 -0.84 -33.16 11.32
N VAL A 467 -0.82 -31.84 11.36
CA VAL A 467 -0.40 -31.04 12.51
C VAL A 467 -1.52 -30.08 12.91
N ARG A 468 -1.71 -29.86 14.19
CA ARG A 468 -2.59 -28.80 14.68
C ARG A 468 -1.83 -27.49 14.77
N PRO A 469 -2.34 -26.42 14.18
CA PRO A 469 -1.74 -25.10 14.38
C PRO A 469 -1.82 -24.73 15.86
N SER A 470 -0.73 -24.20 16.40
CA SER A 470 -0.57 -23.74 17.78
C SER A 470 -1.44 -22.50 18.08
#